data_04935242d4d6d7151c7cc614762ce301
#
_entry.id   04935242d4d6d7151c7cc614762ce301
#
_cell.length_a   1.000
_cell.length_b   1.000
_cell.length_c   1.000
_cell.angle_alpha   90.00
_cell.angle_beta   90.00
_cell.angle_gamma   90.00
#
_symmetry.space_group_name_H-M   'P 1'
#
loop_
_entity.id
_entity.type
_entity.pdbx_description
1 polymer ?
#
loop_
_entity_poly.entity_id
_entity_poly.type
_entity_poly.pdbx_seq_one_letter_code
_entity_poly.pdbx_strand_id
1 'polypeptide(L)'
;ILAAVYAMLTYMGMCSSGVYPIQENGAWTLRHIVYQLFGAPGAILLAAIFTLACLTTCVGLINSISQYFSTLFKKLNYNQWVCIIVVFSFFVCNLGLNTILSISIPVLNAIYPISIVLILLGLSHDLWKNMRYVYPVTVAGTGCVSVIYAMDKAKVSLGVITGLCKKLPMYEMGFCWVSVAAVLMVVSVLLSTVFKKKG
;
A
#
# COMPACT_ATOMS: atom_id res chain seq x y z
N ILE A 1 19.30 -6.41 -7.35
CA ILE A 1 18.89 -5.66 -8.57
C ILE A 1 17.91 -4.55 -8.19
N LEU A 2 16.77 -4.84 -7.55
CA LEU A 2 15.74 -3.84 -7.21
C LEU A 2 16.29 -2.70 -6.35
N ALA A 3 17.06 -3.03 -5.29
CA ALA A 3 17.68 -2.04 -4.42
C ALA A 3 18.65 -1.11 -5.17
N ALA A 4 19.41 -1.64 -6.13
CA ALA A 4 20.32 -0.84 -6.95
C ALA A 4 19.55 0.13 -7.86
N VAL A 5 18.44 -0.32 -8.47
CA VAL A 5 17.59 0.54 -9.31
C VAL A 5 16.98 1.67 -8.47
N TYR A 6 16.44 1.37 -7.29
CA TYR A 6 15.89 2.40 -6.40
C TYR A 6 16.97 3.39 -5.91
N ALA A 7 18.18 2.91 -5.59
CA ALA A 7 19.30 3.77 -5.21
C ALA A 7 19.69 4.73 -6.35
N MET A 8 19.76 4.24 -7.59
CA MET A 8 20.03 5.06 -8.77
C MET A 8 18.94 6.10 -9.02
N LEU A 9 17.67 5.71 -8.92
CA LEU A 9 16.54 6.64 -9.07
C LEU A 9 16.53 7.72 -7.98
N THR A 10 16.85 7.35 -6.74
CA THR A 10 16.97 8.29 -5.62
C THR A 10 18.12 9.27 -5.86
N TYR A 11 19.27 8.78 -6.31
CA TYR A 11 20.41 9.61 -6.65
C TYR A 11 20.08 10.60 -7.78
N MET A 12 19.42 10.13 -8.85
CA MET A 12 18.94 11.02 -9.93
C MET A 12 17.96 12.07 -9.40
N GLY A 13 17.05 11.71 -8.49
CA GLY A 13 16.14 12.64 -7.84
C GLY A 13 16.86 13.70 -7.00
N MET A 14 17.90 13.32 -6.26
CA MET A 14 18.74 14.27 -5.51
C MET A 14 19.47 15.25 -6.43
N CYS A 15 20.09 14.76 -7.51
CA CYS A 15 20.79 15.59 -8.48
C CYS A 15 19.87 16.56 -9.23
N SER A 16 18.60 16.20 -9.41
CA SER A 16 17.60 17.06 -10.06
C SER A 16 16.92 18.05 -9.09
N SER A 17 17.10 17.86 -7.78
CA SER A 17 16.59 18.75 -6.76
C SER A 17 17.25 20.12 -6.86
N GLY A 18 16.47 21.17 -7.06
CA GLY A 18 16.97 22.54 -7.26
C GLY A 18 17.13 22.96 -8.73
N VAL A 19 17.13 22.03 -9.68
CA VAL A 19 17.17 22.32 -11.13
C VAL A 19 15.76 22.35 -11.70
N TYR A 20 14.89 21.47 -11.23
CA TYR A 20 13.49 21.37 -11.69
C TYR A 20 12.49 21.68 -10.58
N PRO A 21 11.35 22.32 -10.91
CA PRO A 21 10.28 22.53 -9.96
C PRO A 21 9.70 21.17 -9.52
N ILE A 22 9.32 21.10 -8.24
CA ILE A 22 8.67 19.90 -7.67
C ILE A 22 7.34 19.71 -8.39
N GLN A 23 7.19 18.58 -9.05
CA GLN A 23 5.98 18.19 -9.77
C GLN A 23 5.15 17.17 -8.95
N GLU A 24 3.86 17.06 -9.25
CA GLU A 24 2.95 16.14 -8.57
C GLU A 24 3.32 14.66 -8.74
N ASN A 25 4.03 14.32 -9.82
CA ASN A 25 4.52 12.95 -10.03
C ASN A 25 5.95 12.93 -10.61
N GLY A 26 6.72 11.90 -10.24
CA GLY A 26 8.11 11.74 -10.67
C GLY A 26 8.32 11.39 -12.14
N ALA A 27 7.27 11.01 -12.86
CA ALA A 27 7.36 10.64 -14.27
C ALA A 27 7.77 11.83 -15.15
N TRP A 28 7.28 13.04 -14.82
CA TRP A 28 7.64 14.28 -15.51
C TRP A 28 9.14 14.59 -15.36
N THR A 29 9.63 14.51 -14.12
CA THR A 29 11.05 14.75 -13.82
C THR A 29 11.96 13.76 -14.55
N LEU A 30 11.62 12.47 -14.52
CA LEU A 30 12.39 11.43 -15.19
C LEU A 30 12.40 11.62 -16.71
N ARG A 31 11.27 11.99 -17.31
CA ARG A 31 11.20 12.31 -18.74
C ARG A 31 12.13 13.47 -19.11
N HIS A 32 12.15 14.55 -18.29
CA HIS A 32 12.99 15.70 -18.57
C HIS A 32 14.49 15.38 -18.45
N ILE A 33 14.87 14.63 -17.42
CA ILE A 33 16.27 14.20 -17.24
C ILE A 33 16.72 13.35 -18.44
N VAL A 34 15.92 12.36 -18.84
CA VAL A 34 16.27 11.48 -19.97
C VAL A 34 16.30 12.26 -21.28
N TYR A 35 15.39 13.21 -21.48
CA TYR A 35 15.41 14.06 -22.67
C TYR A 35 16.66 14.97 -22.73
N GLN A 36 17.11 15.50 -21.59
CA GLN A 36 18.34 16.31 -21.55
C GLN A 36 19.61 15.49 -21.80
N LEU A 37 19.66 14.24 -21.29
CA LEU A 37 20.84 13.39 -21.44
C LEU A 37 20.93 12.74 -22.82
N PHE A 38 19.82 12.30 -23.38
CA PHE A 38 19.77 11.46 -24.59
C PHE A 38 18.92 12.05 -25.73
N GLY A 39 18.33 13.21 -25.53
CA GLY A 39 17.46 13.86 -26.54
C GLY A 39 16.18 13.08 -26.84
N ALA A 40 15.65 13.30 -28.03
CA ALA A 40 14.42 12.66 -28.51
C ALA A 40 14.49 11.11 -28.54
N PRO A 41 15.59 10.46 -28.99
CA PRO A 41 15.71 9.00 -28.97
C PRO A 41 15.58 8.42 -27.57
N GLY A 42 16.16 9.08 -26.56
CA GLY A 42 16.06 8.66 -25.15
C GLY A 42 14.61 8.72 -24.64
N ALA A 43 13.88 9.78 -24.98
CA ALA A 43 12.49 9.91 -24.58
C ALA A 43 11.58 8.83 -25.21
N ILE A 44 11.83 8.46 -26.47
CA ILE A 44 11.10 7.39 -27.15
C ILE A 44 11.42 6.03 -26.49
N LEU A 45 12.68 5.77 -26.21
CA LEU A 45 13.09 4.54 -25.51
C LEU A 45 12.45 4.44 -24.13
N LEU A 46 12.47 5.53 -23.37
CA LEU A 46 11.83 5.59 -22.05
C LEU A 46 10.32 5.30 -22.15
N ALA A 47 9.63 5.91 -23.11
CA ALA A 47 8.21 5.66 -23.33
C ALA A 47 7.92 4.20 -23.68
N ALA A 48 8.75 3.57 -24.51
CA ALA A 48 8.61 2.15 -24.85
C ALA A 48 8.81 1.26 -23.63
N ILE A 49 9.85 1.51 -22.80
CA ILE A 49 10.10 0.76 -21.56
C ILE A 49 8.93 0.89 -20.58
N PHE A 50 8.42 2.11 -20.36
CA PHE A 50 7.26 2.32 -19.49
C PHE A 50 6.01 1.61 -19.99
N THR A 51 5.75 1.67 -21.28
CA THR A 51 4.58 1.02 -21.90
C THR A 51 4.66 -0.49 -21.72
N LEU A 52 5.79 -1.11 -22.00
CA LEU A 52 5.99 -2.54 -21.83
C LEU A 52 5.90 -2.97 -20.35
N ALA A 53 6.51 -2.20 -19.44
CA ALA A 53 6.45 -2.48 -18.01
C ALA A 53 5.01 -2.38 -17.47
N CYS A 54 4.27 -1.34 -17.85
CA CYS A 54 2.86 -1.21 -17.46
C CYS A 54 2.01 -2.34 -18.04
N LEU A 55 2.21 -2.69 -19.32
CA LEU A 55 1.47 -3.76 -19.97
C LEU A 55 1.67 -5.10 -19.26
N THR A 56 2.92 -5.48 -19.00
CA THR A 56 3.24 -6.75 -18.31
C THR A 56 2.66 -6.79 -16.90
N THR A 57 2.71 -5.68 -16.17
CA THR A 57 2.12 -5.57 -14.83
C THR A 57 0.60 -5.68 -14.88
N CYS A 58 -0.05 -4.98 -15.81
CA CYS A 58 -1.51 -5.07 -15.99
C CYS A 58 -1.96 -6.50 -16.31
N VAL A 59 -1.29 -7.16 -17.26
CA VAL A 59 -1.60 -8.55 -17.61
C VAL A 59 -1.44 -9.47 -16.41
N GLY A 60 -0.34 -9.34 -15.65
CA GLY A 60 -0.09 -10.14 -14.46
C GLY A 60 -1.16 -9.94 -13.38
N LEU A 61 -1.54 -8.70 -13.09
CA LEU A 61 -2.56 -8.37 -12.09
C LEU A 61 -3.95 -8.86 -12.51
N ILE A 62 -4.36 -8.59 -13.76
CA ILE A 62 -5.68 -9.04 -14.27
C ILE A 62 -5.78 -10.55 -14.19
N ASN A 63 -4.72 -11.27 -14.61
CA ASN A 63 -4.67 -12.73 -14.54
C ASN A 63 -4.80 -13.25 -13.10
N SER A 64 -4.00 -12.72 -12.18
CA SER A 64 -4.00 -13.13 -10.77
C SER A 64 -5.34 -12.87 -10.10
N ILE A 65 -5.92 -11.67 -10.30
CA ILE A 65 -7.21 -11.30 -9.73
C ILE A 65 -8.31 -12.18 -10.31
N SER A 66 -8.34 -12.39 -11.63
CA SER A 66 -9.35 -13.22 -12.29
C SER A 66 -9.31 -14.68 -11.85
N GLN A 67 -8.10 -15.24 -11.65
CA GLN A 67 -7.94 -16.58 -11.10
C GLN A 67 -8.49 -16.65 -9.66
N TYR A 68 -8.15 -15.70 -8.82
CA TYR A 68 -8.64 -15.66 -7.45
C TYR A 68 -10.16 -15.57 -7.38
N PHE A 69 -10.78 -14.66 -8.14
CA PHE A 69 -12.23 -14.51 -8.17
C PHE A 69 -12.95 -15.73 -8.77
N SER A 70 -12.37 -16.40 -9.76
CA SER A 70 -12.95 -17.63 -10.32
C SER A 70 -12.96 -18.78 -9.32
N THR A 71 -12.02 -18.83 -8.37
CA THR A 71 -12.04 -19.84 -7.29
C THR A 71 -13.04 -19.47 -6.19
N LEU A 72 -13.22 -18.19 -5.91
CA LEU A 72 -14.13 -17.70 -4.86
C LEU A 72 -15.59 -17.74 -5.30
N PHE A 73 -15.89 -17.34 -6.53
CA PHE A 73 -17.22 -17.26 -7.11
C PHE A 73 -17.38 -18.24 -8.27
N LYS A 74 -17.89 -19.44 -8.00
CA LYS A 74 -18.08 -20.51 -8.98
C LYS A 74 -19.14 -20.20 -10.06
N LYS A 75 -19.87 -19.07 -9.96
CA LYS A 75 -20.92 -18.69 -10.92
C LYS A 75 -20.40 -18.14 -12.24
N LEU A 76 -19.19 -17.59 -12.25
CA LEU A 76 -18.58 -16.95 -13.41
C LEU A 76 -17.28 -17.65 -13.79
N ASN A 77 -17.08 -17.84 -15.09
CA ASN A 77 -15.86 -18.42 -15.63
C ASN A 77 -14.70 -17.42 -15.59
N TYR A 78 -13.47 -17.92 -15.63
CA TYR A 78 -12.25 -17.10 -15.67
C TYR A 78 -12.30 -15.98 -16.72
N ASN A 79 -12.71 -16.30 -17.97
CA ASN A 79 -12.79 -15.33 -19.06
C ASN A 79 -13.81 -14.21 -18.80
N GLN A 80 -14.90 -14.51 -18.11
CA GLN A 80 -15.89 -13.50 -17.74
C GLN A 80 -15.34 -12.55 -16.68
N TRP A 81 -14.58 -13.07 -15.71
CA TRP A 81 -13.88 -12.22 -14.73
C TRP A 81 -12.83 -11.34 -15.37
N VAL A 82 -12.03 -11.85 -16.31
CA VAL A 82 -11.08 -11.03 -17.09
C VAL A 82 -11.81 -9.89 -17.78
N CYS A 83 -12.91 -10.16 -18.47
CA CYS A 83 -13.68 -9.15 -19.18
C CYS A 83 -14.22 -8.06 -18.24
N ILE A 84 -14.80 -8.45 -17.10
CA ILE A 84 -15.33 -7.52 -16.09
C ILE A 84 -14.21 -6.60 -15.55
N ILE A 85 -13.06 -7.18 -15.20
CA ILE A 85 -11.94 -6.42 -14.63
C ILE A 85 -11.35 -5.46 -15.68
N VAL A 86 -11.21 -5.90 -16.93
CA VAL A 86 -10.71 -5.06 -18.03
C VAL A 86 -11.64 -3.87 -18.28
N VAL A 87 -12.95 -4.12 -18.37
CA VAL A 87 -13.96 -3.07 -18.58
C VAL A 87 -13.95 -2.08 -17.41
N PHE A 88 -13.92 -2.58 -16.18
CA PHE A 88 -13.82 -1.73 -14.98
C PHE A 88 -12.54 -0.88 -14.99
N SER A 89 -11.39 -1.49 -15.29
CA SER A 89 -10.11 -0.79 -15.39
C SER A 89 -10.11 0.27 -16.48
N PHE A 90 -10.77 0.02 -17.60
CA PHE A 90 -10.92 1.01 -18.66
C PHE A 90 -11.68 2.26 -18.21
N PHE A 91 -12.77 2.10 -17.46
CA PHE A 91 -13.49 3.24 -16.90
C PHE A 91 -12.64 4.02 -15.89
N VAL A 92 -11.95 3.32 -14.99
CA VAL A 92 -11.10 3.95 -13.97
C VAL A 92 -9.92 4.68 -14.61
N CYS A 93 -9.33 4.14 -15.68
CA CYS A 93 -8.20 4.76 -16.38
C CYS A 93 -8.54 6.17 -16.92
N ASN A 94 -9.79 6.42 -17.29
CA ASN A 94 -10.25 7.73 -17.77
C ASN A 94 -10.27 8.83 -16.70
N LEU A 95 -10.15 8.48 -15.41
CA LEU A 95 -10.08 9.46 -14.32
C LEU A 95 -8.72 10.20 -14.25
N GLY A 96 -7.72 9.70 -14.94
CA GLY A 96 -6.37 10.26 -14.95
C GLY A 96 -5.53 9.82 -13.75
N LEU A 97 -4.20 9.83 -13.95
CA LEU A 97 -3.23 9.30 -12.99
C LEU A 97 -3.30 9.99 -11.61
N ASN A 98 -3.39 11.31 -11.59
CA ASN A 98 -3.38 12.07 -10.33
C ASN A 98 -4.62 11.78 -9.49
N THR A 99 -5.79 11.64 -10.12
CA THR A 99 -7.03 11.26 -9.43
C THR A 99 -6.94 9.83 -8.87
N ILE A 100 -6.42 8.89 -9.66
CA ILE A 100 -6.23 7.50 -9.22
C ILE A 100 -5.27 7.46 -8.03
N LEU A 101 -4.16 8.19 -8.08
CA LEU A 101 -3.20 8.26 -6.97
C LEU A 101 -3.81 8.87 -5.71
N SER A 102 -4.59 9.95 -5.85
CA SER A 102 -5.22 10.61 -4.69
C SER A 102 -6.21 9.70 -3.94
N ILE A 103 -6.83 8.75 -4.63
CA ILE A 103 -7.73 7.75 -4.03
C ILE A 103 -6.94 6.55 -3.50
N SER A 104 -5.93 6.11 -4.26
CA SER A 104 -5.17 4.89 -3.93
C SER A 104 -4.24 5.07 -2.73
N ILE A 105 -3.61 6.23 -2.58
CA ILE A 105 -2.65 6.48 -1.50
C ILE A 105 -3.30 6.32 -0.11
N PRO A 106 -4.46 6.91 0.21
CA PRO A 106 -5.13 6.67 1.48
C PRO A 106 -5.49 5.20 1.73
N VAL A 107 -5.95 4.50 0.68
CA VAL A 107 -6.28 3.06 0.79
C VAL A 107 -5.03 2.24 1.09
N LEU A 108 -3.91 2.51 0.41
CA LEU A 108 -2.64 1.87 0.70
C LEU A 108 -2.18 2.14 2.15
N ASN A 109 -2.27 3.38 2.59
CA ASN A 109 -1.92 3.76 3.97
C ASN A 109 -2.76 3.02 5.02
N ALA A 110 -4.00 2.64 4.69
CA ALA A 110 -4.82 1.81 5.55
C ALA A 110 -4.38 0.33 5.56
N ILE A 111 -3.98 -0.21 4.41
CA ILE A 111 -3.69 -1.64 4.23
C ILE A 111 -2.27 -2.00 4.70
N TYR A 112 -1.27 -1.15 4.45
CA TYR A 112 0.13 -1.43 4.78
C TYR A 112 0.38 -1.80 6.24
N PRO A 113 -0.10 -1.06 7.25
CA PRO A 113 0.10 -1.42 8.64
C PRO A 113 -0.48 -2.79 8.99
N ILE A 114 -1.67 -3.09 8.48
CA ILE A 114 -2.33 -4.39 8.70
C ILE A 114 -1.48 -5.52 8.13
N SER A 115 -0.97 -5.35 6.90
CA SER A 115 -0.15 -6.35 6.22
C SER A 115 1.18 -6.57 6.94
N ILE A 116 1.85 -5.50 7.39
CA ILE A 116 3.11 -5.61 8.12
C ILE A 116 2.92 -6.35 9.43
N VAL A 117 1.86 -6.02 10.20
CA VAL A 117 1.55 -6.69 11.47
C VAL A 117 1.23 -8.17 11.24
N LEU A 118 0.46 -8.50 10.19
CA LEU A 118 0.17 -9.90 9.84
C LEU A 118 1.44 -10.68 9.48
N ILE A 119 2.36 -10.09 8.72
CA ILE A 119 3.63 -10.72 8.37
C ILE A 119 4.48 -10.95 9.63
N LEU A 120 4.61 -9.94 10.49
CA LEU A 120 5.38 -10.05 11.74
C LEU A 120 4.80 -11.10 12.68
N LEU A 121 3.47 -11.15 12.83
CA LEU A 121 2.79 -12.18 13.61
C LEU A 121 2.97 -13.57 12.97
N GLY A 122 2.94 -13.66 11.64
CA GLY A 122 3.16 -14.89 10.90
C GLY A 122 4.58 -15.43 11.07
N LEU A 123 5.61 -14.57 10.98
CA LEU A 123 7.00 -14.93 11.21
C LEU A 123 7.24 -15.37 12.68
N SER A 124 6.49 -14.78 13.61
CA SER A 124 6.57 -15.11 15.04
C SER A 124 5.54 -16.17 15.45
N HIS A 125 4.94 -16.89 14.50
CA HIS A 125 3.83 -17.84 14.76
C HIS A 125 4.16 -18.86 15.85
N ASP A 126 5.39 -19.37 15.88
CA ASP A 126 5.81 -20.37 16.87
C ASP A 126 5.76 -19.86 18.31
N LEU A 127 5.95 -18.55 18.52
CA LEU A 127 5.82 -17.90 19.82
C LEU A 127 4.36 -17.80 20.30
N TRP A 128 3.40 -17.71 19.34
CA TRP A 128 1.99 -17.43 19.60
C TRP A 128 1.06 -18.63 19.38
N LYS A 129 1.60 -19.80 19.06
CA LYS A 129 0.87 -21.02 18.67
C LYS A 129 -0.23 -21.44 19.67
N ASN A 130 -0.05 -21.11 20.94
CA ASN A 130 -1.01 -21.41 22.02
C ASN A 130 -1.92 -20.23 22.42
N MET A 131 -1.87 -19.10 21.68
CA MET A 131 -2.53 -17.86 22.07
C MET A 131 -3.56 -17.43 21.00
N ARG A 132 -4.78 -17.95 21.12
CA ARG A 132 -5.86 -17.80 20.13
C ARG A 132 -6.28 -16.35 19.87
N TYR A 133 -6.10 -15.44 20.83
CA TYR A 133 -6.59 -14.07 20.77
C TYR A 133 -5.57 -13.06 20.24
N VAL A 134 -4.29 -13.42 20.12
CA VAL A 134 -3.21 -12.50 19.73
C VAL A 134 -3.41 -11.98 18.31
N TYR A 135 -3.70 -12.85 17.35
CA TYR A 135 -3.92 -12.47 15.97
C TYR A 135 -5.12 -11.53 15.78
N PRO A 136 -6.36 -11.91 16.16
CA PRO A 136 -7.53 -11.09 15.87
C PRO A 136 -7.51 -9.76 16.62
N VAL A 137 -7.05 -9.70 17.86
CA VAL A 137 -7.03 -8.46 18.65
C VAL A 137 -6.00 -7.48 18.09
N THR A 138 -4.78 -7.94 17.83
CA THR A 138 -3.72 -7.05 17.30
C THR A 138 -4.04 -6.55 15.91
N VAL A 139 -4.51 -7.43 15.03
CA VAL A 139 -4.83 -7.06 13.63
C VAL A 139 -6.04 -6.13 13.57
N ALA A 140 -7.11 -6.43 14.32
CA ALA A 140 -8.31 -5.58 14.35
C ALA A 140 -8.00 -4.18 14.92
N GLY A 141 -7.28 -4.11 16.02
CA GLY A 141 -6.93 -2.83 16.65
C GLY A 141 -5.99 -1.99 15.78
N THR A 142 -4.96 -2.62 15.18
CA THR A 142 -4.10 -1.92 14.22
C THR A 142 -4.89 -1.45 13.00
N GLY A 143 -5.80 -2.28 12.49
CA GLY A 143 -6.67 -1.95 11.37
C GLY A 143 -7.56 -0.74 11.65
N CYS A 144 -8.19 -0.69 12.82
CA CYS A 144 -9.02 0.46 13.21
C CYS A 144 -8.20 1.77 13.20
N VAL A 145 -7.02 1.78 13.83
CA VAL A 145 -6.17 2.98 13.87
C VAL A 145 -5.66 3.35 12.49
N SER A 146 -5.29 2.38 11.68
CA SER A 146 -4.82 2.60 10.31
C SER A 146 -5.91 3.19 9.41
N VAL A 147 -7.14 2.71 9.51
CA VAL A 147 -8.29 3.25 8.76
C VAL A 147 -8.59 4.68 9.21
N ILE A 148 -8.59 4.97 10.52
CA ILE A 148 -8.81 6.33 11.05
C ILE A 148 -7.72 7.28 10.52
N TYR A 149 -6.45 6.86 10.53
CA TYR A 149 -5.34 7.64 9.98
C TYR A 149 -5.51 7.90 8.46
N ALA A 150 -5.89 6.88 7.70
CA ALA A 150 -6.13 7.01 6.26
C ALA A 150 -7.29 7.96 5.95
N MET A 151 -8.38 7.94 6.74
CA MET A 151 -9.50 8.86 6.60
C MET A 151 -9.11 10.31 6.94
N ASP A 152 -8.29 10.54 7.96
CA ASP A 152 -7.76 11.87 8.27
C ASP A 152 -6.91 12.42 7.11
N LYS A 153 -6.07 11.59 6.51
CA LYS A 153 -5.27 11.96 5.30
C LYS A 153 -6.14 12.21 4.07
N ALA A 154 -7.26 11.51 3.94
CA ALA A 154 -8.27 11.74 2.89
C ALA A 154 -9.15 12.98 3.15
N LYS A 155 -8.83 13.80 4.16
CA LYS A 155 -9.60 14.99 4.59
C LYS A 155 -11.02 14.69 5.09
N VAL A 156 -11.32 13.45 5.43
CA VAL A 156 -12.56 13.06 6.08
C VAL A 156 -12.34 13.11 7.59
N SER A 157 -12.67 14.25 8.21
CA SER A 157 -12.47 14.42 9.65
C SER A 157 -13.54 13.67 10.45
N LEU A 158 -13.12 12.74 11.29
CA LEU A 158 -13.95 12.03 12.26
C LEU A 158 -14.01 12.74 13.63
N GLY A 159 -13.79 14.07 13.65
CA GLY A 159 -13.94 14.90 14.84
C GLY A 159 -13.10 14.43 16.04
N VAL A 160 -13.76 13.98 17.11
CA VAL A 160 -13.11 13.62 18.39
C VAL A 160 -12.13 12.44 18.25
N ILE A 161 -12.41 11.49 17.36
CA ILE A 161 -11.59 10.27 17.19
C ILE A 161 -10.23 10.61 16.57
N THR A 162 -10.21 11.50 15.59
CA THR A 162 -8.95 12.00 15.00
C THR A 162 -8.12 12.80 15.99
N GLY A 163 -8.79 13.56 16.88
CA GLY A 163 -8.12 14.30 17.95
C GLY A 163 -7.41 13.38 18.95
N LEU A 164 -7.99 12.22 19.24
CA LEU A 164 -7.36 11.20 20.12
C LEU A 164 -6.17 10.51 19.44
N CYS A 165 -6.30 10.19 18.15
CA CYS A 165 -5.22 9.58 17.38
C CYS A 165 -4.03 10.54 17.18
N LYS A 166 -4.25 11.84 17.06
CA LYS A 166 -3.19 12.86 16.97
C LYS A 166 -2.32 12.97 18.21
N LYS A 167 -2.80 12.51 19.37
CA LYS A 167 -2.00 12.44 20.61
C LYS A 167 -1.06 11.23 20.65
N LEU A 168 -1.20 10.27 19.74
CA LEU A 168 -0.32 9.12 19.67
C LEU A 168 1.10 9.53 19.21
N PRO A 169 2.15 8.95 19.80
CA PRO A 169 3.52 9.23 19.37
C PRO A 169 3.71 8.83 17.91
N MET A 170 4.51 9.61 17.17
CA MET A 170 4.86 9.39 15.76
C MET A 170 3.68 9.50 14.77
N TYR A 171 2.58 10.17 15.15
CA TYR A 171 1.42 10.35 14.25
C TYR A 171 1.80 11.14 12.98
N GLU A 172 2.58 12.21 13.10
CA GLU A 172 3.02 13.03 11.96
C GLU A 172 3.89 12.26 10.97
N MET A 173 4.67 11.31 11.46
CA MET A 173 5.51 10.42 10.65
C MET A 173 4.75 9.26 10.01
N GLY A 174 3.46 9.07 10.34
CA GLY A 174 2.65 7.95 9.83
C GLY A 174 2.90 6.60 10.53
N PHE A 175 3.66 6.57 11.62
CA PHE A 175 4.00 5.36 12.38
C PHE A 175 3.18 5.19 13.66
N CYS A 176 2.06 5.91 13.81
CA CYS A 176 1.18 5.79 14.98
C CYS A 176 0.68 4.35 15.21
N TRP A 177 0.51 3.58 14.13
CA TRP A 177 0.07 2.19 14.20
C TRP A 177 1.08 1.26 14.89
N VAL A 178 2.39 1.57 14.85
CA VAL A 178 3.45 0.75 15.47
C VAL A 178 3.28 0.73 17.00
N SER A 179 3.07 1.91 17.59
CA SER A 179 2.85 2.01 19.04
C SER A 179 1.60 1.28 19.49
N VAL A 180 0.52 1.39 18.72
CA VAL A 180 -0.74 0.70 19.00
C VAL A 180 -0.60 -0.81 18.81
N ALA A 181 0.06 -1.26 17.75
CA ALA A 181 0.30 -2.68 17.50
C ALA A 181 1.13 -3.31 18.63
N ALA A 182 2.19 -2.61 19.09
CA ALA A 182 3.02 -3.08 20.20
C ALA A 182 2.22 -3.19 21.52
N VAL A 183 1.43 -2.18 21.86
CA VAL A 183 0.59 -2.19 23.07
C VAL A 183 -0.46 -3.30 22.99
N LEU A 184 -1.16 -3.43 21.87
CA LEU A 184 -2.18 -4.47 21.68
C LEU A 184 -1.58 -5.88 21.68
N MET A 185 -0.36 -6.04 21.15
CA MET A 185 0.35 -7.32 21.25
C MET A 185 0.62 -7.69 22.70
N VAL A 186 1.15 -6.77 23.50
CA VAL A 186 1.39 -7.01 24.94
C VAL A 186 0.09 -7.32 25.68
N VAL A 187 -0.96 -6.51 25.45
CA VAL A 187 -2.28 -6.73 26.10
C VAL A 187 -2.88 -8.08 25.69
N SER A 188 -2.80 -8.45 24.42
CA SER A 188 -3.36 -9.73 23.94
C SER A 188 -2.61 -10.95 24.51
N VAL A 189 -1.29 -10.83 24.70
CA VAL A 189 -0.48 -11.84 25.38
C VAL A 189 -0.89 -11.98 26.86
N LEU A 190 -1.05 -10.86 27.56
CA LEU A 190 -1.51 -10.86 28.95
C LEU A 190 -2.91 -11.47 29.09
N LEU A 191 -3.85 -11.09 28.23
CA LEU A 191 -5.18 -11.67 28.19
C LEU A 191 -5.13 -13.17 27.93
N SER A 192 -4.35 -13.60 26.97
CA SER A 192 -4.20 -15.02 26.62
C SER A 192 -3.61 -15.85 27.78
N THR A 193 -2.65 -15.31 28.53
CA THR A 193 -2.07 -15.98 29.72
C THR A 193 -3.05 -16.05 30.88
N VAL A 194 -3.87 -15.00 31.08
CA VAL A 194 -4.90 -14.98 32.14
C VAL A 194 -6.02 -15.98 31.83
N PHE A 195 -6.51 -16.02 30.58
CA PHE A 195 -7.56 -16.96 30.19
C PHE A 195 -7.08 -18.43 30.16
N LYS A 196 -5.80 -18.67 29.86
CA LYS A 196 -5.22 -20.02 29.90
C LYS A 196 -5.11 -20.57 31.32
N LYS A 197 -5.09 -19.71 32.35
CA LYS A 197 -5.02 -20.10 33.73
C LYS A 197 -6.38 -20.45 34.35
N LYS A 198 -7.49 -20.16 33.63
CA LYS A 198 -8.87 -20.37 34.06
C LYS A 198 -9.59 -21.56 33.41
N GLY A 199 -8.97 -22.24 32.46
CA GLY A 199 -9.45 -23.42 31.77
C GLY A 199 -8.44 -24.56 31.89
#